data_aef16c8ae41627df626a525bba071d29
#
_entry.id   aef16c8ae41627df626a525bba071d29
#
_cell.length_a   1.000
_cell.length_b   1.000
_cell.length_c   1.000
_cell.angle_alpha   90.00
_cell.angle_beta   90.00
_cell.angle_gamma   90.00
#
_symmetry.space_group_name_H-M   'P 1'
#
loop_
_entity.id
_entity.type
_entity.pdbx_description
1 polymer ?
#
loop_
_entity_poly.entity_id
_entity_poly.type
_entity_poly.pdbx_seq_one_letter_code
_entity_poly.pdbx_strand_id
1 'polypeptide(L)'
;MMLALVEPSDAAQAAGEQPAFHRTYLNDRGGKADVSSPRKLLGRMPTGAAVRLAPYQDKLGIAEGIETSLAASILFGMPVWAATNAALLRDWTPPRSVRSITIFGDNDASATGQTAAYILACRLKAKGVKAFVEIPPSLDEDWADVFVRQLSRSAQTI
;
A
#
# COMPACT_ATOMS: atom_id res chain seq x y z
N MET A 1 8.33 11.53 13.80
CA MET A 1 8.85 10.90 12.56
C MET A 1 8.45 9.44 12.56
N MET A 2 7.87 8.95 11.47
CA MET A 2 7.61 7.52 11.24
C MET A 2 8.72 6.95 10.35
N LEU A 3 9.20 5.77 10.68
CA LEU A 3 10.21 5.03 9.91
C LEU A 3 9.64 3.67 9.54
N ALA A 4 9.64 3.33 8.26
CA ALA A 4 9.19 2.04 7.77
C ALA A 4 10.29 1.36 6.94
N LEU A 5 10.49 0.06 7.16
CA LEU A 5 11.41 -0.75 6.38
C LEU A 5 10.77 -1.12 5.05
N VAL A 6 11.43 -0.80 3.95
CA VAL A 6 11.02 -1.16 2.59
C VAL A 6 11.83 -2.37 2.17
N GLU A 7 11.20 -3.52 2.12
CA GLU A 7 11.85 -4.79 1.87
C GLU A 7 11.78 -5.16 0.38
N PRO A 8 12.88 -5.70 -0.20
CA PRO A 8 12.89 -6.20 -1.56
C PRO A 8 11.89 -7.37 -1.76
N SER A 9 11.52 -7.63 -3.01
CA SER A 9 10.85 -8.89 -3.33
C SER A 9 11.73 -10.09 -2.97
N ASP A 10 11.14 -11.27 -2.78
CA ASP A 10 11.90 -12.49 -2.44
C ASP A 10 13.01 -12.80 -3.46
N ALA A 11 12.76 -12.53 -4.75
CA ALA A 11 13.76 -12.70 -5.81
C ALA A 11 14.90 -11.68 -5.72
N ALA A 12 14.59 -10.42 -5.44
CA ALA A 12 15.57 -9.35 -5.29
C ALA A 12 16.41 -9.55 -4.02
N GLN A 13 15.79 -10.00 -2.93
CA GLN A 13 16.49 -10.36 -1.70
C GLN A 13 17.46 -11.52 -1.91
N ALA A 14 17.03 -12.56 -2.63
CA ALA A 14 17.90 -13.68 -3.00
C ALA A 14 19.06 -13.25 -3.93
N ALA A 15 18.89 -12.18 -4.70
CA ALA A 15 19.95 -11.56 -5.51
C ALA A 15 20.85 -10.60 -4.72
N GLY A 16 20.65 -10.45 -3.39
CA GLY A 16 21.48 -9.63 -2.52
C GLY A 16 21.07 -8.16 -2.42
N GLU A 17 19.90 -7.76 -2.95
CA GLU A 17 19.40 -6.40 -2.77
C GLU A 17 19.09 -6.14 -1.30
N GLN A 18 19.53 -4.96 -0.84
CA GLN A 18 19.35 -4.55 0.56
C GLN A 18 18.04 -3.77 0.74
N PRO A 19 17.41 -3.86 1.92
CA PRO A 19 16.25 -3.05 2.24
C PRO A 19 16.61 -1.55 2.30
N ALA A 20 15.59 -0.72 2.14
CA ALA A 20 15.66 0.72 2.31
C ALA A 20 14.75 1.18 3.44
N PHE A 21 14.86 2.44 3.86
CA PHE A 21 13.97 3.03 4.87
C PHE A 21 13.14 4.15 4.26
N HIS A 22 11.83 4.01 4.34
CA HIS A 22 10.90 5.10 4.09
C HIS A 22 10.70 5.92 5.36
N ARG A 23 10.95 7.23 5.29
CA ARG A 23 10.76 8.17 6.40
C ARG A 23 9.61 9.10 6.09
N THR A 24 8.67 9.23 7.05
CA THR A 24 7.64 10.26 7.01
C THR A 24 7.80 11.18 8.22
N TYR A 25 7.98 12.47 7.96
CA TYR A 25 8.00 13.48 9.00
C TYR A 25 6.56 13.82 9.36
N LEU A 26 6.25 13.74 10.66
CA LEU A 26 4.93 14.00 11.21
C LEU A 26 4.96 15.30 12.01
N ASN A 27 3.83 16.01 12.03
CA ASN A 27 3.58 17.12 12.94
C ASN A 27 3.09 16.61 14.32
N ASP A 28 2.89 17.51 15.26
CA ASP A 28 2.49 17.18 16.65
C ASP A 28 1.07 16.58 16.74
N ARG A 29 0.26 16.69 15.67
CA ARG A 29 -1.09 16.12 15.57
C ARG A 29 -1.12 14.78 14.85
N GLY A 30 0.05 14.22 14.50
CA GLY A 30 0.17 12.95 13.80
C GLY A 30 -0.02 13.01 12.28
N GLY A 31 -0.35 14.17 11.72
CA GLY A 31 -0.38 14.40 10.27
C GLY A 31 1.03 14.60 9.68
N LYS A 32 1.14 14.67 8.36
CA LYS A 32 2.40 14.99 7.68
C LYS A 32 2.89 16.37 8.11
N ALA A 33 4.21 16.49 8.37
CA ALA A 33 4.83 17.77 8.69
C ALA A 33 4.74 18.74 7.49
N ASP A 34 4.56 20.02 7.80
CA ASP A 34 4.57 21.11 6.81
C ASP A 34 6.02 21.45 6.43
N VAL A 35 6.60 20.61 5.59
CA VAL A 35 7.95 20.74 5.03
C VAL A 35 7.92 20.41 3.55
N SER A 36 8.86 20.96 2.78
CA SER A 36 8.91 20.79 1.32
C SER A 36 8.89 19.34 0.83
N SER A 37 9.35 18.39 1.65
CA SER A 37 9.34 16.96 1.34
C SER A 37 9.13 16.16 2.62
N PRO A 38 7.88 15.91 3.04
CA PRO A 38 7.60 15.17 4.27
C PRO A 38 7.92 13.68 4.17
N ARG A 39 8.08 13.14 2.97
CA ARG A 39 8.46 11.75 2.72
C ARG A 39 9.83 11.68 2.08
N LYS A 40 10.72 10.83 2.61
CA LYS A 40 12.08 10.60 2.08
C LYS A 40 12.46 9.13 2.15
N LEU A 41 13.23 8.69 1.16
CA LEU A 41 13.86 7.38 1.14
C LEU A 41 15.31 7.50 1.64
N LEU A 42 15.74 6.59 2.48
CA LEU A 42 17.14 6.36 2.85
C LEU A 42 17.55 5.02 2.28
N GLY A 43 18.55 5.03 1.41
CA GLY A 43 18.97 3.89 0.61
C GLY A 43 18.42 3.93 -0.82
N ARG A 44 18.68 2.88 -1.58
CA ARG A 44 18.15 2.68 -2.93
C ARG A 44 16.83 1.90 -2.83
N MET A 45 15.82 2.29 -3.59
CA MET A 45 14.56 1.55 -3.66
C MET A 45 14.80 0.14 -4.22
N PRO A 46 14.47 -0.91 -3.47
CA PRO A 46 14.67 -2.28 -3.93
C PRO A 46 13.64 -2.70 -5.01
N THR A 47 13.99 -3.69 -5.79
CA THR A 47 13.13 -4.20 -6.87
C THR A 47 11.91 -4.94 -6.31
N GLY A 48 10.72 -4.59 -6.80
CA GLY A 48 9.45 -5.20 -6.38
C GLY A 48 9.14 -5.04 -4.90
N ALA A 49 9.65 -3.96 -4.30
CA ALA A 49 9.64 -3.72 -2.87
C ALA A 49 8.26 -3.38 -2.32
N ALA A 50 8.09 -3.63 -1.01
CA ALA A 50 6.97 -3.16 -0.22
C ALA A 50 7.36 -2.97 1.24
N VAL A 51 6.61 -2.15 1.96
CA VAL A 51 6.60 -2.13 3.42
C VAL A 51 5.70 -3.27 3.90
N ARG A 52 6.30 -4.26 4.56
CA ARG A 52 5.59 -5.45 5.07
C ARG A 52 4.98 -5.14 6.43
N LEU A 53 3.74 -4.64 6.44
CA LEU A 53 3.07 -4.17 7.67
C LEU A 53 2.52 -5.29 8.56
N ALA A 54 2.32 -6.47 8.02
CA ALA A 54 1.78 -7.63 8.76
C ALA A 54 2.25 -8.94 8.13
N PRO A 55 2.31 -10.04 8.91
CA PRO A 55 2.52 -11.37 8.37
C PRO A 55 1.34 -11.77 7.46
N TYR A 56 1.60 -12.61 6.48
CA TYR A 56 0.62 -13.09 5.51
C TYR A 56 0.63 -14.63 5.44
N GLN A 57 -0.40 -15.19 4.81
CA GLN A 57 -0.49 -16.62 4.46
C GLN A 57 -0.68 -16.75 2.94
N ASP A 58 -1.85 -17.25 2.50
CA ASP A 58 -2.19 -17.42 1.08
C ASP A 58 -2.87 -16.21 0.46
N LYS A 59 -3.34 -15.26 1.30
CA LYS A 59 -4.00 -14.01 0.91
C LYS A 59 -3.21 -12.81 1.40
N LEU A 60 -3.09 -11.81 0.55
CA LEU A 60 -2.38 -10.57 0.87
C LEU A 60 -3.02 -9.40 0.12
N GLY A 61 -3.14 -8.28 0.79
CA GLY A 61 -3.47 -6.99 0.18
C GLY A 61 -2.23 -6.19 -0.14
N ILE A 62 -2.35 -5.27 -1.09
CA ILE A 62 -1.34 -4.27 -1.40
C ILE A 62 -2.04 -2.95 -1.72
N ALA A 63 -1.55 -1.84 -1.16
CA ALA A 63 -2.00 -0.49 -1.47
C ALA A 63 -0.83 0.42 -1.80
N GLU A 64 -1.10 1.64 -2.26
CA GLU A 64 -0.06 2.61 -2.53
C GLU A 64 0.57 3.13 -1.24
N GLY A 65 -0.22 3.73 -0.35
CA GLY A 65 0.23 4.39 0.87
C GLY A 65 0.28 3.48 2.09
N ILE A 66 1.10 3.84 3.08
CA ILE A 66 1.16 3.13 4.37
C ILE A 66 -0.16 3.33 5.12
N GLU A 67 -0.65 4.56 5.16
CA GLU A 67 -1.91 4.93 5.81
C GLU A 67 -3.10 4.20 5.19
N THR A 68 -3.17 4.20 3.87
CA THR A 68 -4.18 3.47 3.06
C THR A 68 -4.12 1.96 3.35
N SER A 69 -2.91 1.39 3.44
CA SER A 69 -2.72 -0.04 3.73
C SER A 69 -3.20 -0.43 5.13
N LEU A 70 -2.90 0.38 6.15
CA LEU A 70 -3.34 0.15 7.52
C LEU A 70 -4.86 0.22 7.62
N ALA A 71 -5.48 1.22 7.01
CA ALA A 71 -6.93 1.39 6.96
C ALA A 71 -7.61 0.21 6.24
N ALA A 72 -7.12 -0.16 5.06
CA ALA A 72 -7.63 -1.30 4.31
C ALA A 72 -7.49 -2.61 5.09
N SER A 73 -6.38 -2.80 5.82
CA SER A 73 -6.19 -3.98 6.66
C SER A 73 -7.28 -4.12 7.73
N ILE A 74 -7.67 -3.01 8.36
CA ILE A 74 -8.74 -2.99 9.37
C ILE A 74 -10.11 -3.19 8.71
N LEU A 75 -10.40 -2.44 7.63
CA LEU A 75 -11.70 -2.47 6.96
C LEU A 75 -12.04 -3.84 6.36
N PHE A 76 -11.03 -4.54 5.83
CA PHE A 76 -11.23 -5.82 5.14
C PHE A 76 -10.78 -7.04 5.95
N GLY A 77 -10.22 -6.85 7.15
CA GLY A 77 -9.82 -7.93 8.06
C GLY A 77 -8.74 -8.83 7.47
N MET A 78 -7.78 -8.27 6.72
CA MET A 78 -6.71 -9.02 6.07
C MET A 78 -5.37 -8.28 6.12
N PRO A 79 -4.22 -8.97 6.01
CA PRO A 79 -2.93 -8.30 5.92
C PRO A 79 -2.85 -7.48 4.62
N VAL A 80 -2.42 -6.22 4.71
CA VAL A 80 -2.19 -5.33 3.57
C VAL A 80 -0.80 -4.69 3.70
N TRP A 81 -0.01 -4.76 2.65
CA TRP A 81 1.31 -4.14 2.55
C TRP A 81 1.24 -2.83 1.77
N ALA A 82 2.29 -2.00 1.87
CA ALA A 82 2.34 -0.72 1.17
C ALA A 82 3.47 -0.69 0.13
N ALA A 83 3.12 -0.31 -1.11
CA ALA A 83 4.08 -0.16 -2.20
C ALA A 83 4.84 1.18 -2.18
N THR A 84 4.37 2.15 -1.40
CA THR A 84 4.89 3.51 -1.19
C THR A 84 4.61 4.53 -2.29
N ASN A 85 4.30 4.15 -3.50
CA ASN A 85 3.78 5.01 -4.58
C ASN A 85 3.16 4.18 -5.71
N ALA A 86 2.42 4.85 -6.63
CA ALA A 86 1.69 4.22 -7.74
C ALA A 86 2.60 3.44 -8.71
N ALA A 87 3.80 3.94 -9.00
CA ALA A 87 4.73 3.26 -9.90
C ALA A 87 5.22 1.94 -9.29
N LEU A 88 5.55 1.94 -8.00
CA LEU A 88 5.95 0.74 -7.28
C LEU A 88 4.78 -0.22 -7.09
N LEU A 89 3.55 0.27 -6.87
CA LEU A 89 2.35 -0.56 -6.85
C LEU A 89 2.17 -1.29 -8.17
N ARG A 90 2.23 -0.58 -9.29
CA ARG A 90 2.13 -1.15 -10.65
C ARG A 90 3.13 -2.28 -10.88
N ASP A 91 4.38 -2.10 -10.42
CA ASP A 91 5.49 -2.99 -10.72
C ASP A 91 5.75 -4.03 -9.61
N TRP A 92 4.98 -3.98 -8.52
CA TRP A 92 5.13 -4.86 -7.37
C TRP A 92 5.02 -6.35 -7.72
N THR A 93 5.78 -7.17 -7.01
CA THR A 93 5.77 -8.63 -7.16
C THR A 93 5.46 -9.29 -5.82
N PRO A 94 4.37 -10.08 -5.73
CA PRO A 94 4.01 -10.77 -4.51
C PRO A 94 4.98 -11.91 -4.19
N PRO A 95 5.05 -12.32 -2.91
CA PRO A 95 5.71 -13.55 -2.51
C PRO A 95 5.11 -14.77 -3.23
N ARG A 96 5.95 -15.77 -3.51
CA ARG A 96 5.54 -16.96 -4.29
C ARG A 96 4.45 -17.81 -3.63
N SER A 97 4.34 -17.76 -2.32
CA SER A 97 3.32 -18.50 -1.54
C SER A 97 1.92 -17.88 -1.63
N VAL A 98 1.81 -16.63 -2.04
CA VAL A 98 0.52 -15.93 -2.11
C VAL A 98 -0.28 -16.41 -3.32
N ARG A 99 -1.53 -16.81 -3.10
CA ARG A 99 -2.45 -17.33 -4.11
C ARG A 99 -3.50 -16.31 -4.54
N SER A 100 -3.79 -15.36 -3.65
CA SER A 100 -4.84 -14.35 -3.86
C SER A 100 -4.35 -12.98 -3.41
N ILE A 101 -4.48 -11.98 -4.27
CA ILE A 101 -4.10 -10.59 -4.01
C ILE A 101 -5.34 -9.71 -4.13
N THR A 102 -5.53 -8.83 -3.14
CA THR A 102 -6.44 -7.69 -3.23
C THR A 102 -5.63 -6.41 -3.36
N ILE A 103 -5.86 -5.64 -4.42
CA ILE A 103 -5.15 -4.40 -4.71
C ILE A 103 -6.08 -3.25 -4.34
N PHE A 104 -5.67 -2.45 -3.38
CA PHE A 104 -6.42 -1.30 -2.89
C PHE A 104 -5.89 -0.06 -3.61
N GLY A 105 -6.60 0.39 -4.63
CA GLY A 105 -6.26 1.61 -5.37
C GLY A 105 -6.95 2.83 -4.77
N ASP A 106 -6.35 4.00 -4.99
CA ASP A 106 -6.95 5.29 -4.64
C ASP A 106 -7.89 5.73 -5.76
N ASN A 107 -8.98 6.45 -5.42
CA ASN A 107 -9.94 6.96 -6.39
C ASN A 107 -9.64 8.44 -6.71
N ASP A 108 -8.50 8.71 -7.30
CA ASP A 108 -8.08 10.08 -7.65
C ASP A 108 -8.60 10.52 -9.02
N ALA A 109 -8.85 11.86 -9.18
CA ALA A 109 -9.35 12.44 -10.42
C ALA A 109 -8.39 12.26 -11.62
N SER A 110 -7.10 12.04 -11.38
CA SER A 110 -6.10 11.76 -12.43
C SER A 110 -6.14 10.32 -12.92
N ALA A 111 -6.88 9.44 -12.23
CA ALA A 111 -6.93 8.00 -12.45
C ALA A 111 -5.57 7.29 -12.34
N THR A 112 -4.59 7.90 -11.68
CA THR A 112 -3.25 7.32 -11.52
C THR A 112 -3.27 6.10 -10.61
N GLY A 113 -3.92 6.18 -9.45
CA GLY A 113 -4.04 5.09 -8.49
C GLY A 113 -4.84 3.91 -9.05
N GLN A 114 -5.99 4.19 -9.68
CA GLN A 114 -6.81 3.17 -10.34
C GLN A 114 -6.03 2.47 -11.44
N THR A 115 -5.33 3.22 -12.29
CA THR A 115 -4.55 2.68 -13.42
C THR A 115 -3.44 1.76 -12.90
N ALA A 116 -2.70 2.16 -11.89
CA ALA A 116 -1.65 1.34 -11.28
C ALA A 116 -2.21 0.01 -10.73
N ALA A 117 -3.36 0.08 -10.03
CA ALA A 117 -4.03 -1.09 -9.47
C ALA A 117 -4.50 -2.07 -10.55
N TYR A 118 -5.14 -1.58 -11.61
CA TYR A 118 -5.61 -2.42 -12.71
C TYR A 118 -4.47 -3.02 -13.52
N ILE A 119 -3.39 -2.28 -13.79
CA ILE A 119 -2.20 -2.82 -14.48
C ILE A 119 -1.59 -3.96 -13.65
N LEU A 120 -1.43 -3.78 -12.33
CA LEU A 120 -0.95 -4.83 -11.46
C LEU A 120 -1.87 -6.05 -11.50
N ALA A 121 -3.19 -5.86 -11.40
CA ALA A 121 -4.16 -6.96 -11.46
C ALA A 121 -4.04 -7.75 -12.77
N CYS A 122 -3.92 -7.08 -13.91
CA CYS A 122 -3.74 -7.73 -15.22
C CYS A 122 -2.44 -8.56 -15.26
N ARG A 123 -1.33 -8.00 -14.76
CA ARG A 123 -0.04 -8.70 -14.68
C ARG A 123 -0.10 -9.95 -13.81
N LEU A 124 -0.77 -9.87 -12.67
CA LEU A 124 -0.91 -10.99 -11.73
C LEU A 124 -1.81 -12.08 -12.31
N LYS A 125 -2.94 -11.71 -12.91
CA LYS A 125 -3.85 -12.66 -13.58
C LYS A 125 -3.17 -13.40 -14.72
N ALA A 126 -2.36 -12.72 -15.52
CA ALA A 126 -1.57 -13.33 -16.58
C ALA A 126 -0.56 -14.37 -16.06
N LYS A 127 -0.17 -14.27 -14.78
CA LYS A 127 0.71 -15.23 -14.08
C LYS A 127 -0.07 -16.30 -13.29
N GLY A 128 -1.39 -16.36 -13.42
CA GLY A 128 -2.23 -17.33 -12.74
C GLY A 128 -2.53 -17.01 -11.27
N VAL A 129 -2.20 -15.81 -10.78
CA VAL A 129 -2.55 -15.35 -9.44
C VAL A 129 -3.96 -14.76 -9.45
N LYS A 130 -4.80 -15.12 -8.46
CA LYS A 130 -6.11 -14.50 -8.28
C LYS A 130 -5.89 -13.05 -7.84
N ALA A 131 -6.38 -12.09 -8.61
CA ALA A 131 -6.23 -10.67 -8.32
C ALA A 131 -7.59 -9.95 -8.38
N PHE A 132 -7.86 -9.17 -7.33
CA PHE A 132 -9.03 -8.32 -7.16
C PHE A 132 -8.58 -6.88 -7.00
N VAL A 133 -9.41 -5.94 -7.43
CA VAL A 133 -9.15 -4.50 -7.26
C VAL A 133 -10.31 -3.91 -6.49
N GLU A 134 -9.98 -3.20 -5.42
CA GLU A 134 -10.92 -2.45 -4.59
C GLU A 134 -10.59 -0.96 -4.70
N ILE A 135 -11.57 -0.14 -5.06
CA ILE A 135 -11.45 1.31 -5.22
C ILE A 135 -12.49 1.97 -4.32
N PRO A 136 -12.16 3.03 -3.57
CA PRO A 136 -13.15 3.80 -2.80
C PRO A 136 -14.29 4.31 -3.68
N PRO A 137 -15.53 4.37 -3.16
CA PRO A 137 -16.70 4.72 -3.97
C PRO A 137 -16.75 6.20 -4.37
N SER A 138 -16.11 7.09 -3.60
CA SER A 138 -16.13 8.53 -3.85
C SER A 138 -14.86 8.97 -4.55
N LEU A 139 -14.98 9.94 -5.45
CA LEU A 139 -13.85 10.58 -6.12
C LEU A 139 -12.96 11.32 -5.09
N ASP A 140 -11.67 11.34 -5.34
CA ASP A 140 -10.63 11.95 -4.49
C ASP A 140 -10.56 11.37 -3.07
N GLU A 141 -10.99 10.11 -2.87
CA GLU A 141 -10.84 9.36 -1.63
C GLU A 141 -9.82 8.23 -1.76
N ASP A 142 -9.11 7.97 -0.67
CA ASP A 142 -8.38 6.75 -0.42
C ASP A 142 -9.05 5.90 0.69
N TRP A 143 -8.52 4.70 0.98
CA TRP A 143 -9.11 3.84 2.02
C TRP A 143 -8.89 4.38 3.44
N ALA A 144 -7.90 5.27 3.67
CA ALA A 144 -7.75 5.95 4.95
C ALA A 144 -8.89 6.96 5.18
N ASP A 145 -9.31 7.69 4.14
CA ASP A 145 -10.47 8.60 4.20
C ASP A 145 -11.76 7.84 4.50
N VAL A 146 -11.97 6.69 3.83
CA VAL A 146 -13.13 5.81 4.08
C VAL A 146 -13.14 5.35 5.53
N PHE A 147 -12.01 4.92 6.07
CA PHE A 147 -11.87 4.46 7.44
C PHE A 147 -12.18 5.57 8.47
N VAL A 148 -11.59 6.76 8.29
CA VAL A 148 -11.84 7.92 9.17
C VAL A 148 -13.31 8.32 9.15
N ARG A 149 -13.94 8.32 7.97
CA ARG A 149 -15.38 8.61 7.84
C ARG A 149 -16.24 7.59 8.58
N GLN A 150 -15.91 6.29 8.55
CA GLN A 150 -16.64 5.26 9.29
C GLN A 150 -16.50 5.43 10.80
N LEU A 151 -15.28 5.72 11.28
CA LEU A 151 -15.05 6.00 12.71
C LEU A 151 -15.88 7.18 13.21
N SER A 152 -15.94 8.28 12.44
CA SER A 152 -16.69 9.48 12.78
C SER A 152 -18.19 9.20 12.89
N ARG A 153 -18.75 8.37 12.01
CA ARG A 153 -20.15 7.96 12.05
C ARG A 153 -20.47 7.09 13.27
N SER A 154 -19.58 6.14 13.60
CA SER A 154 -19.76 5.26 14.77
C SER A 154 -19.72 6.04 16.08
N ALA A 155 -18.90 7.10 16.18
CA ALA A 155 -18.81 7.96 17.35
C ALA A 155 -20.04 8.87 17.57
N GLN A 156 -20.84 9.13 16.52
CA GLN A 156 -22.06 9.94 16.59
C GLN A 156 -23.31 9.12 16.97
N THR A 157 -23.21 7.81 17.03
CA THR A 157 -24.35 6.90 17.30
C THR A 157 -24.38 6.44 18.76
N ILE A 158 -23.46 6.91 19.59
CA ILE A 158 -23.38 6.68 21.05
C ILE A 158 -23.86 7.92 21.80
#